data_58cb7a4b534aec4ca4c491c47a339d89
#
_entry.id   58cb7a4b534aec4ca4c491c47a339d89
#
_cell.length_a   1.000
_cell.length_b   1.000
_cell.length_c   1.000
_cell.angle_alpha   90.00
_cell.angle_beta   90.00
_cell.angle_gamma   90.00
#
_symmetry.space_group_name_H-M   'P 1'
#
loop_
_entity.id
_entity.type
_entity.pdbx_description
1 polymer ?
#
loop_
_entity_poly.entity_id
_entity_poly.type
_entity_poly.pdbx_seq_one_letter_code
_entity_poly.pdbx_strand_id
1 'polypeptide(L)'
;MEYRKGDIMRKIKLPMQENITNDLIVKLIENHSEEKSRILKLKEYYKNNNSIKERTQTDINKPNNLLSHGYARYITDSFCGYFLGRPITYKSVNEALLEQINNCFIYNDEVGNNITLAQEASISGYAYEVMYIDEDSNLRFKAINSEDMIVVYDNTIEEKIQFAIRYYDIYSLEDEEIKEVVLYTKNEIVYYDFKDEALTEKSREAHYFNDVPVVDYENNNNRLGDYEPVISLIDAYDKAQSDTSNDFEYFTNALLVVSGVVMESEDNQPLNFKDNRVLNFADTNSKAEYLIKNINDSALENYKDRLNNDIHRFSNVVNMSDENFGGNLTGIAIKHKLTGMEYVTGIKETKFKKGLMRRIELVVAVLNIKTNDLMLYTEIKPVFTRNMPTNDEEITNIAKGLVGIVSDQTVLSMLPYVDDVTAELEVIAKEKENTLDNYNLGALNE
;
A
#
# COMPACT_ATOMS: atom_id res chain seq x y z
N MET A 1 -9.53 -1.28 33.26
CA MET A 1 -8.14 -1.55 32.86
C MET A 1 -7.56 -0.24 32.39
N GLU A 2 -6.63 0.36 33.15
CA GLU A 2 -5.94 1.57 32.70
C GLU A 2 -4.91 1.15 31.65
N TYR A 3 -5.16 1.52 30.41
CA TYR A 3 -4.17 1.41 29.35
C TYR A 3 -3.09 2.47 29.59
N ARG A 4 -1.82 2.09 29.43
CA ARG A 4 -0.72 3.05 29.46
C ARG A 4 -0.94 4.05 28.32
N LYS A 5 -1.09 5.34 28.65
CA LYS A 5 -1.09 6.44 27.68
C LYS A 5 0.19 6.34 26.83
N GLY A 6 0.07 5.92 25.56
CA GLY A 6 1.19 5.83 24.62
C GLY A 6 1.26 4.58 23.76
N ASP A 7 0.58 3.48 24.13
CA ASP A 7 0.47 2.30 23.25
C ASP A 7 -0.78 2.45 22.37
N ILE A 8 -0.58 2.80 21.11
CA ILE A 8 -1.65 2.80 20.11
C ILE A 8 -2.20 1.37 20.00
N MET A 9 -3.49 1.18 20.30
CA MET A 9 -4.13 -0.14 20.31
C MET A 9 -4.38 -0.64 18.88
N ARG A 10 -3.35 -1.16 18.26
CA ARG A 10 -3.45 -1.74 16.90
C ARG A 10 -4.07 -3.13 16.86
N LYS A 11 -4.20 -3.78 18.00
CA LYS A 11 -4.86 -5.09 18.16
C LYS A 11 -5.60 -5.13 19.50
N ILE A 12 -6.93 -5.14 19.44
CA ILE A 12 -7.78 -5.12 20.63
C ILE A 12 -8.00 -6.55 21.11
N LYS A 13 -7.61 -6.85 22.35
CA LYS A 13 -7.81 -8.16 22.99
C LYS A 13 -8.71 -7.97 24.21
N LEU A 14 -9.79 -8.73 24.26
CA LEU A 14 -10.72 -8.77 25.38
C LEU A 14 -10.91 -10.20 25.88
N PRO A 15 -11.22 -10.40 27.16
CA PRO A 15 -11.74 -11.68 27.62
C PRO A 15 -12.95 -12.09 26.78
N MET A 16 -13.21 -13.39 26.65
CA MET A 16 -14.38 -13.89 25.92
C MET A 16 -15.64 -13.19 26.42
N GLN A 17 -16.39 -12.59 25.51
CA GLN A 17 -17.64 -11.89 25.79
C GLN A 17 -18.79 -12.84 25.50
N GLU A 18 -19.60 -13.15 26.52
CA GLU A 18 -20.83 -13.94 26.33
C GLU A 18 -21.91 -13.12 25.63
N ASN A 19 -21.99 -11.82 25.96
CA ASN A 19 -22.95 -10.89 25.34
C ASN A 19 -22.23 -9.59 24.93
N ILE A 20 -22.41 -9.18 23.70
CA ILE A 20 -21.87 -7.91 23.18
C ILE A 20 -22.94 -6.85 23.39
N THR A 21 -22.70 -5.95 24.35
CA THR A 21 -23.68 -4.89 24.68
C THR A 21 -23.46 -3.66 23.83
N ASN A 22 -24.52 -2.85 23.65
CA ASN A 22 -24.43 -1.56 22.94
C ASN A 22 -23.38 -0.63 23.57
N ASP A 23 -23.30 -0.59 24.90
CA ASP A 23 -22.31 0.23 25.63
C ASP A 23 -20.86 -0.22 25.31
N LEU A 24 -20.63 -1.53 25.13
CA LEU A 24 -19.31 -2.04 24.74
C LEU A 24 -18.95 -1.58 23.31
N ILE A 25 -19.91 -1.63 22.39
CA ILE A 25 -19.72 -1.20 20.99
C ILE A 25 -19.37 0.28 20.94
N VAL A 26 -20.16 1.13 21.62
CA VAL A 26 -19.93 2.58 21.67
C VAL A 26 -18.54 2.89 22.23
N LYS A 27 -18.18 2.28 23.35
CA LYS A 27 -16.85 2.45 23.97
C LYS A 27 -15.69 1.99 23.06
N LEU A 28 -15.88 0.95 22.27
CA LEU A 28 -14.87 0.51 21.31
C LEU A 28 -14.71 1.50 20.16
N ILE A 29 -15.81 2.09 19.66
CA ILE A 29 -15.78 3.12 18.62
C ILE A 29 -15.07 4.38 19.12
N GLU A 30 -15.37 4.83 20.35
CA GLU A 30 -14.69 5.97 20.97
C GLU A 30 -13.18 5.73 21.09
N ASN A 31 -12.78 4.57 21.63
CA ASN A 31 -11.37 4.21 21.78
C ASN A 31 -10.63 4.05 20.44
N HIS A 32 -11.34 3.73 19.36
CA HIS A 32 -10.75 3.58 18.03
C HIS A 32 -10.45 4.92 17.35
N SER A 33 -10.94 6.03 17.87
CA SER A 33 -10.79 7.37 17.26
C SER A 33 -9.33 7.79 17.03
N GLU A 34 -8.42 7.47 17.97
CA GLU A 34 -6.98 7.75 17.82
C GLU A 34 -6.36 6.92 16.68
N GLU A 35 -6.71 5.65 16.60
CA GLU A 35 -6.23 4.75 15.53
C GLU A 35 -6.80 5.16 14.17
N LYS A 36 -8.09 5.50 14.09
CA LYS A 36 -8.73 6.07 12.90
C LYS A 36 -7.99 7.33 12.43
N SER A 37 -7.67 8.24 13.33
CA SER A 37 -6.93 9.48 13.02
C SER A 37 -5.52 9.17 12.49
N ARG A 38 -4.83 8.17 13.07
CA ARG A 38 -3.52 7.71 12.58
C ARG A 38 -3.61 7.18 11.15
N ILE A 39 -4.58 6.30 10.88
CA ILE A 39 -4.77 5.71 9.55
C ILE A 39 -5.10 6.77 8.52
N LEU A 40 -6.03 7.69 8.84
CA LEU A 40 -6.39 8.79 7.94
C LEU A 40 -5.18 9.68 7.63
N LYS A 41 -4.34 10.00 8.62
CA LYS A 41 -3.10 10.74 8.41
C LYS A 41 -2.16 10.00 7.45
N LEU A 42 -1.98 8.67 7.62
CA LEU A 42 -1.18 7.88 6.71
C LEU A 42 -1.76 7.90 5.29
N LYS A 43 -3.06 7.76 5.12
CA LYS A 43 -3.73 7.87 3.82
C LYS A 43 -3.52 9.23 3.15
N GLU A 44 -3.47 10.31 3.92
CA GLU A 44 -3.14 11.64 3.37
C GLU A 44 -1.69 11.70 2.85
N TYR A 45 -0.72 11.11 3.54
CA TYR A 45 0.66 10.99 3.02
C TYR A 45 0.72 10.17 1.73
N TYR A 46 -0.04 9.08 1.64
CA TYR A 46 -0.12 8.30 0.40
C TYR A 46 -0.70 9.13 -0.77
N LYS A 47 -1.67 10.01 -0.49
CA LYS A 47 -2.23 10.96 -1.47
C LYS A 47 -1.31 12.15 -1.76
N ASN A 48 -0.12 12.17 -1.18
CA ASN A 48 0.84 13.28 -1.26
C ASN A 48 0.33 14.58 -0.59
N ASN A 49 -0.48 14.45 0.46
CA ASN A 49 -0.90 15.55 1.32
C ASN A 49 -0.10 15.50 2.64
N ASN A 50 1.22 15.71 2.51
CA ASN A 50 2.14 15.67 3.64
C ASN A 50 1.96 16.89 4.56
N SER A 51 2.46 16.81 5.80
CA SER A 51 2.34 17.85 6.82
C SER A 51 2.86 19.23 6.38
N ILE A 52 3.77 19.29 5.42
CA ILE A 52 4.28 20.55 4.86
C ILE A 52 3.15 21.43 4.30
N LYS A 53 2.07 20.82 3.77
CA LYS A 53 0.93 21.55 3.20
C LYS A 53 0.10 22.30 4.27
N GLU A 54 0.24 21.90 5.53
CA GLU A 54 -0.42 22.56 6.66
C GLU A 54 0.38 23.75 7.20
N ARG A 55 1.62 23.98 6.66
CA ARG A 55 2.49 25.06 7.10
C ARG A 55 1.85 26.43 6.82
N THR A 56 1.56 27.17 7.85
CA THR A 56 1.04 28.55 7.76
C THR A 56 2.19 29.56 7.83
N GLN A 57 2.07 30.64 7.05
CA GLN A 57 3.00 31.78 7.06
C GLN A 57 2.30 32.98 7.72
N THR A 58 2.95 33.56 8.73
CA THR A 58 2.43 34.74 9.42
C THR A 58 2.76 36.05 8.71
N ASP A 59 3.84 36.07 7.92
CA ASP A 59 4.31 37.24 7.18
C ASP A 59 3.95 37.08 5.69
N ILE A 60 2.95 37.84 5.24
CA ILE A 60 2.43 37.80 3.87
C ILE A 60 3.47 38.19 2.80
N ASN A 61 4.55 38.87 3.19
CA ASN A 61 5.60 39.32 2.28
C ASN A 61 6.72 38.27 2.08
N LYS A 62 6.67 37.16 2.81
CA LYS A 62 7.64 36.07 2.66
C LYS A 62 7.08 34.95 1.80
N PRO A 63 7.89 34.35 0.91
CA PRO A 63 7.45 33.21 0.14
C PRO A 63 7.11 32.04 1.04
N ASN A 64 6.08 31.27 0.67
CA ASN A 64 5.66 30.08 1.36
C ASN A 64 5.40 28.93 0.38
N ASN A 65 6.47 28.43 -0.19
CA ASN A 65 6.42 27.27 -1.07
C ASN A 65 6.18 26.00 -0.26
N LEU A 66 5.19 25.21 -0.64
CA LEU A 66 4.74 24.00 0.04
C LEU A 66 4.99 22.79 -0.87
N LEU A 67 6.25 22.37 -0.96
CA LEU A 67 6.66 21.25 -1.82
C LEU A 67 6.51 19.94 -1.07
N SER A 68 5.61 19.09 -1.56
CA SER A 68 5.32 17.77 -1.01
C SER A 68 5.81 16.70 -1.98
N HIS A 69 6.54 15.70 -1.48
CA HIS A 69 7.13 14.64 -2.27
C HIS A 69 6.45 13.30 -1.99
N GLY A 70 6.10 12.58 -3.06
CA GLY A 70 5.30 11.36 -3.01
C GLY A 70 6.05 10.10 -2.55
N TYR A 71 6.94 10.20 -1.56
CA TYR A 71 7.69 9.04 -1.04
C TYR A 71 6.78 7.96 -0.45
N ALA A 72 5.74 8.34 0.28
CA ALA A 72 4.81 7.38 0.87
C ALA A 72 4.14 6.52 -0.21
N ARG A 73 3.68 7.15 -1.29
CA ARG A 73 3.12 6.46 -2.44
C ARG A 73 4.17 5.60 -3.14
N TYR A 74 5.36 6.14 -3.39
CA TYR A 74 6.45 5.41 -4.03
C TYR A 74 6.80 4.12 -3.27
N ILE A 75 6.91 4.19 -1.95
CA ILE A 75 7.22 3.04 -1.08
C ILE A 75 6.10 2.00 -1.17
N THR A 76 4.84 2.41 -0.98
CA THR A 76 3.67 1.54 -1.03
C THR A 76 3.54 0.83 -2.38
N ASP A 77 3.54 1.61 -3.49
CA ASP A 77 3.34 1.07 -4.83
C ASP A 77 4.49 0.14 -5.24
N SER A 78 5.73 0.45 -4.81
CA SER A 78 6.91 -0.40 -5.04
C SER A 78 6.77 -1.76 -4.35
N PHE A 79 6.37 -1.79 -3.07
CA PHE A 79 6.15 -3.04 -2.35
C PHE A 79 4.98 -3.84 -2.93
N CYS A 80 3.84 -3.20 -3.21
CA CYS A 80 2.68 -3.87 -3.78
C CYS A 80 2.98 -4.44 -5.16
N GLY A 81 3.64 -3.66 -6.03
CA GLY A 81 4.04 -4.11 -7.35
C GLY A 81 5.05 -5.24 -7.33
N TYR A 82 6.00 -5.23 -6.38
CA TYR A 82 6.96 -6.32 -6.21
C TYR A 82 6.33 -7.59 -5.65
N PHE A 83 5.43 -7.45 -4.67
CA PHE A 83 4.82 -8.54 -3.92
C PHE A 83 3.70 -9.25 -4.71
N LEU A 84 2.74 -8.48 -5.24
CA LEU A 84 1.52 -8.97 -5.90
C LEU A 84 1.37 -8.49 -7.36
N GLY A 85 2.44 -8.00 -7.97
CA GLY A 85 2.41 -7.62 -9.39
C GLY A 85 2.22 -8.82 -10.34
N ARG A 86 2.31 -10.05 -9.81
CA ARG A 86 1.85 -11.28 -10.45
C ARG A 86 0.76 -11.90 -9.59
N PRO A 87 -0.33 -12.43 -10.20
CA PRO A 87 -1.41 -13.09 -9.47
C PRO A 87 -0.91 -14.25 -8.62
N ILE A 88 -1.55 -14.46 -7.47
CA ILE A 88 -1.30 -15.64 -6.63
C ILE A 88 -1.89 -16.85 -7.34
N THR A 89 -1.14 -17.94 -7.41
CA THR A 89 -1.62 -19.22 -7.93
C THR A 89 -1.93 -20.17 -6.79
N TYR A 90 -2.92 -21.03 -6.99
CA TYR A 90 -3.37 -21.98 -5.97
C TYR A 90 -3.13 -23.40 -6.47
N LYS A 91 -2.62 -24.27 -5.59
CA LYS A 91 -2.38 -25.68 -5.88
C LYS A 91 -3.10 -26.55 -4.86
N SER A 92 -3.64 -27.67 -5.31
CA SER A 92 -4.26 -28.69 -4.46
C SER A 92 -4.07 -30.08 -5.07
N VAL A 93 -4.12 -31.11 -4.23
CA VAL A 93 -4.25 -32.51 -4.66
C VAL A 93 -5.73 -32.85 -4.95
N ASN A 94 -6.66 -32.04 -4.45
CA ASN A 94 -8.10 -32.16 -4.68
C ASN A 94 -8.50 -31.17 -5.80
N GLU A 95 -8.54 -31.67 -7.04
CA GLU A 95 -8.82 -30.85 -8.22
C GLU A 95 -10.26 -30.26 -8.16
N ALA A 96 -11.23 -31.01 -7.66
CA ALA A 96 -12.62 -30.53 -7.56
C ALA A 96 -12.75 -29.35 -6.58
N LEU A 97 -12.06 -29.40 -5.45
CA LEU A 97 -11.99 -28.29 -4.50
C LEU A 97 -11.29 -27.10 -5.14
N LEU A 98 -10.17 -27.32 -5.83
CA LEU A 98 -9.40 -26.26 -6.47
C LEU A 98 -10.24 -25.52 -7.53
N GLU A 99 -11.00 -26.25 -8.33
CA GLU A 99 -11.90 -25.68 -9.34
C GLU A 99 -12.99 -24.81 -8.69
N GLN A 100 -13.63 -25.28 -7.62
CA GLN A 100 -14.64 -24.51 -6.89
C GLN A 100 -14.08 -23.23 -6.29
N ILE A 101 -12.87 -23.30 -5.70
CA ILE A 101 -12.17 -22.13 -5.14
C ILE A 101 -11.82 -21.14 -6.26
N ASN A 102 -11.25 -21.59 -7.38
CA ASN A 102 -10.90 -20.73 -8.51
C ASN A 102 -12.14 -20.04 -9.09
N ASN A 103 -13.26 -20.75 -9.24
CA ASN A 103 -14.53 -20.16 -9.71
C ASN A 103 -15.03 -19.08 -8.75
N CYS A 104 -14.96 -19.32 -7.43
CA CYS A 104 -15.29 -18.33 -6.42
C CYS A 104 -14.35 -17.10 -6.52
N PHE A 105 -13.07 -17.30 -6.72
CA PHE A 105 -12.09 -16.22 -6.79
C PHE A 105 -12.23 -15.38 -8.05
N ILE A 106 -12.47 -16.00 -9.21
CA ILE A 106 -12.77 -15.29 -10.47
C ILE A 106 -14.01 -14.43 -10.31
N TYR A 107 -15.08 -14.99 -9.72
CA TYR A 107 -16.33 -14.28 -9.50
C TYR A 107 -16.19 -13.04 -8.60
N ASN A 108 -15.20 -13.04 -7.70
CA ASN A 108 -14.94 -11.98 -6.73
C ASN A 108 -13.84 -11.00 -7.14
N ASP A 109 -13.25 -11.11 -8.34
CA ASP A 109 -12.06 -10.33 -8.72
C ASP A 109 -10.97 -10.43 -7.62
N GLU A 110 -10.58 -11.67 -7.30
CA GLU A 110 -9.63 -11.95 -6.22
C GLU A 110 -8.32 -11.20 -6.40
N VAL A 111 -7.82 -11.09 -7.63
CA VAL A 111 -6.56 -10.40 -7.94
C VAL A 111 -6.64 -8.93 -7.58
N GLY A 112 -7.67 -8.23 -8.02
CA GLY A 112 -7.88 -6.81 -7.70
C GLY A 112 -8.10 -6.58 -6.21
N ASN A 113 -8.86 -7.47 -5.56
CA ASN A 113 -9.10 -7.41 -4.12
C ASN A 113 -7.82 -7.65 -3.30
N ASN A 114 -6.95 -8.58 -3.71
CA ASN A 114 -5.66 -8.82 -3.07
C ASN A 114 -4.72 -7.62 -3.18
N ILE A 115 -4.66 -6.96 -4.32
CA ILE A 115 -3.88 -5.74 -4.50
C ILE A 115 -4.39 -4.65 -3.56
N THR A 116 -5.71 -4.47 -3.45
CA THR A 116 -6.33 -3.50 -2.54
C THR A 116 -5.98 -3.80 -1.09
N LEU A 117 -6.06 -5.07 -0.67
CA LEU A 117 -5.68 -5.49 0.69
C LEU A 117 -4.20 -5.27 0.99
N ALA A 118 -3.32 -5.58 0.04
CA ALA A 118 -1.88 -5.37 0.22
C ALA A 118 -1.54 -3.88 0.30
N GLN A 119 -2.18 -3.05 -0.52
CA GLN A 119 -2.01 -1.60 -0.50
C GLN A 119 -2.51 -1.00 0.81
N GLU A 120 -3.69 -1.38 1.26
CA GLU A 120 -4.26 -0.94 2.54
C GLU A 120 -3.37 -1.38 3.70
N ALA A 121 -2.89 -2.63 3.72
CA ALA A 121 -1.97 -3.12 4.74
C ALA A 121 -0.61 -2.40 4.69
N SER A 122 -0.09 -2.05 3.52
CA SER A 122 1.14 -1.27 3.35
C SER A 122 1.00 0.15 3.91
N ILE A 123 -0.17 0.76 3.78
CA ILE A 123 -0.47 2.12 4.27
C ILE A 123 -0.70 2.11 5.79
N SER A 124 -1.68 1.33 6.25
CA SER A 124 -2.18 1.38 7.63
C SER A 124 -1.50 0.41 8.59
N GLY A 125 -0.74 -0.57 8.04
CA GLY A 125 -0.09 -1.64 8.80
C GLY A 125 -0.90 -2.94 8.89
N TYR A 126 -2.15 -2.91 8.46
CA TYR A 126 -3.06 -4.04 8.35
C TYR A 126 -4.24 -3.70 7.42
N ALA A 127 -4.94 -4.72 6.95
CA ALA A 127 -6.14 -4.58 6.15
C ALA A 127 -7.19 -5.60 6.59
N TYR A 128 -8.44 -5.29 6.31
CA TYR A 128 -9.56 -6.16 6.64
C TYR A 128 -10.38 -6.52 5.41
N GLU A 129 -10.89 -7.72 5.43
CA GLU A 129 -11.81 -8.22 4.41
C GLU A 129 -13.05 -8.76 5.10
N VAL A 130 -14.21 -8.44 4.55
CA VAL A 130 -15.51 -8.96 4.99
C VAL A 130 -16.04 -9.94 3.96
N MET A 131 -16.54 -11.06 4.45
CA MET A 131 -17.22 -12.06 3.63
C MET A 131 -18.74 -12.00 3.86
N TYR A 132 -19.50 -12.14 2.79
CA TYR A 132 -20.95 -12.10 2.83
C TYR A 132 -21.57 -12.97 1.72
N ILE A 133 -22.85 -13.23 1.82
CA ILE A 133 -23.62 -13.90 0.77
C ILE A 133 -24.48 -12.84 0.09
N ASP A 134 -24.39 -12.74 -1.23
CA ASP A 134 -25.21 -11.80 -2.01
C ASP A 134 -26.66 -12.30 -2.20
N GLU A 135 -27.50 -11.46 -2.81
CA GLU A 135 -28.92 -11.75 -3.06
C GLU A 135 -29.13 -12.99 -3.93
N ASP A 136 -28.16 -13.30 -4.80
CA ASP A 136 -28.15 -14.49 -5.65
C ASP A 136 -27.57 -15.74 -4.97
N SER A 137 -27.34 -15.67 -3.65
CA SER A 137 -26.73 -16.73 -2.82
C SER A 137 -25.32 -17.10 -3.22
N ASN A 138 -24.57 -16.17 -3.84
CA ASN A 138 -23.15 -16.35 -4.11
C ASN A 138 -22.30 -15.84 -2.95
N LEU A 139 -21.22 -16.55 -2.70
CA LEU A 139 -20.22 -16.14 -1.73
C LEU A 139 -19.39 -14.97 -2.28
N ARG A 140 -19.38 -13.88 -1.54
CA ARG A 140 -18.62 -12.65 -1.84
C ARG A 140 -17.62 -12.35 -0.74
N PHE A 141 -16.56 -11.65 -1.13
CA PHE A 141 -15.62 -11.04 -0.20
C PHE A 141 -15.12 -9.68 -0.74
N LYS A 142 -14.87 -8.75 0.16
CA LYS A 142 -14.48 -7.38 -0.20
C LYS A 142 -13.52 -6.81 0.83
N ALA A 143 -12.46 -6.17 0.37
CA ALA A 143 -11.59 -5.33 1.18
C ALA A 143 -12.39 -4.15 1.76
N ILE A 144 -12.19 -3.88 3.04
CA ILE A 144 -12.82 -2.78 3.78
C ILE A 144 -11.72 -1.83 4.26
N ASN A 145 -12.00 -0.54 4.26
CA ASN A 145 -11.10 0.46 4.79
C ASN A 145 -10.76 0.17 6.25
N SER A 146 -9.47 0.19 6.59
CA SER A 146 -9.01 -0.17 7.93
C SER A 146 -9.50 0.79 9.01
N GLU A 147 -9.71 2.07 8.69
CA GLU A 147 -10.24 3.09 9.60
C GLU A 147 -11.71 2.91 9.96
N ASP A 148 -12.43 2.08 9.21
CA ASP A 148 -13.87 1.85 9.43
C ASP A 148 -14.14 0.51 10.13
N MET A 149 -13.09 -0.24 10.52
CA MET A 149 -13.20 -1.58 11.07
C MET A 149 -12.47 -1.74 12.40
N ILE A 150 -13.17 -2.29 13.38
CA ILE A 150 -12.63 -2.70 14.68
C ILE A 150 -12.72 -4.22 14.75
N VAL A 151 -11.60 -4.90 14.94
CA VAL A 151 -11.56 -6.35 15.14
C VAL A 151 -11.13 -6.65 16.55
N VAL A 152 -11.94 -7.42 17.27
CA VAL A 152 -11.71 -7.81 18.66
C VAL A 152 -11.33 -9.27 18.72
N TYR A 153 -10.19 -9.52 19.35
CA TYR A 153 -9.63 -10.87 19.55
C TYR A 153 -9.87 -11.33 20.98
N ASP A 154 -9.87 -12.64 21.18
CA ASP A 154 -9.81 -13.21 22.51
C ASP A 154 -8.40 -13.00 23.12
N ASN A 155 -8.30 -13.16 24.42
CA ASN A 155 -7.04 -13.06 25.15
C ASN A 155 -6.38 -14.43 25.38
N THR A 156 -6.79 -15.44 24.61
CA THR A 156 -6.15 -16.77 24.61
C THR A 156 -4.86 -16.76 23.81
N ILE A 157 -4.10 -17.85 23.88
CA ILE A 157 -2.86 -18.02 23.11
C ILE A 157 -3.11 -18.11 21.60
N GLU A 158 -4.33 -18.49 21.19
CA GLU A 158 -4.72 -18.62 19.78
C GLU A 158 -5.12 -17.29 19.14
N GLU A 159 -5.52 -16.30 19.95
CA GLU A 159 -5.93 -14.96 19.51
C GLU A 159 -6.97 -14.99 18.38
N LYS A 160 -8.06 -15.74 18.60
CA LYS A 160 -9.17 -15.82 17.63
C LYS A 160 -9.99 -14.55 17.61
N ILE A 161 -10.54 -14.22 16.45
CA ILE A 161 -11.50 -13.12 16.33
C ILE A 161 -12.79 -13.52 17.04
N GLN A 162 -13.19 -12.72 18.04
CA GLN A 162 -14.46 -12.92 18.75
C GLN A 162 -15.63 -12.28 18.03
N PHE A 163 -15.44 -11.05 17.57
CA PHE A 163 -16.38 -10.25 16.80
C PHE A 163 -15.66 -9.12 16.11
N ALA A 164 -16.31 -8.50 15.14
CA ALA A 164 -15.83 -7.29 14.49
C ALA A 164 -16.95 -6.26 14.36
N ILE A 165 -16.58 -4.99 14.36
CA ILE A 165 -17.49 -3.86 14.23
C ILE A 165 -17.02 -3.04 13.03
N ARG A 166 -17.90 -2.85 12.05
CA ARG A 166 -17.70 -1.90 10.96
C ARG A 166 -18.58 -0.68 11.24
N TYR A 167 -18.03 0.53 11.12
CA TYR A 167 -18.79 1.76 11.30
C TYR A 167 -18.36 2.81 10.29
N TYR A 168 -19.31 3.45 9.65
CA TYR A 168 -19.08 4.42 8.58
C TYR A 168 -20.21 5.42 8.50
N ASP A 169 -19.89 6.61 7.96
CA ASP A 169 -20.85 7.68 7.78
C ASP A 169 -21.69 7.42 6.52
N ILE A 170 -23.02 7.53 6.64
CA ILE A 170 -23.94 7.51 5.51
C ILE A 170 -24.25 8.97 5.17
N TYR A 171 -23.88 9.38 3.97
CA TYR A 171 -24.23 10.69 3.45
C TYR A 171 -25.69 10.64 2.95
N SER A 172 -26.59 11.27 3.70
CA SER A 172 -27.95 11.55 3.23
C SER A 172 -27.96 12.86 2.43
N LEU A 173 -28.79 12.92 1.38
CA LEU A 173 -29.03 14.18 0.67
C LEU A 173 -29.76 15.23 1.53
N GLU A 174 -30.21 14.85 2.72
CA GLU A 174 -30.99 15.68 3.66
C GLU A 174 -30.15 16.22 4.83
N ASP A 175 -28.79 16.28 4.70
CA ASP A 175 -27.84 16.81 5.72
C ASP A 175 -27.91 16.13 7.11
N GLU A 176 -28.49 14.95 7.26
CA GLU A 176 -28.39 14.16 8.48
C GLU A 176 -27.15 13.27 8.46
N GLU A 177 -26.22 13.48 9.37
CA GLU A 177 -25.09 12.58 9.62
C GLU A 177 -25.57 11.35 10.40
N ILE A 178 -25.90 10.27 9.69
CA ILE A 178 -26.20 8.99 10.31
C ILE A 178 -24.98 8.09 10.13
N LYS A 179 -24.51 7.50 11.24
CA LYS A 179 -23.50 6.45 11.18
C LYS A 179 -24.17 5.09 11.21
N GLU A 180 -23.84 4.24 10.24
CA GLU A 180 -24.21 2.83 10.30
C GLU A 180 -23.14 2.05 11.03
N VAL A 181 -23.56 1.19 11.94
CA VAL A 181 -22.69 0.27 12.67
C VAL A 181 -23.14 -1.15 12.39
N VAL A 182 -22.21 -1.99 11.92
CA VAL A 182 -22.47 -3.39 11.61
C VAL A 182 -21.61 -4.26 12.52
N LEU A 183 -22.24 -5.10 13.31
CA LEU A 183 -21.60 -6.07 14.20
C LEU A 183 -21.56 -7.44 13.53
N TYR A 184 -20.36 -7.98 13.36
CA TYR A 184 -20.10 -9.33 12.84
C TYR A 184 -19.77 -10.26 13.98
N THR A 185 -20.60 -11.25 14.24
CA THR A 185 -20.37 -12.29 15.24
C THR A 185 -20.14 -13.64 14.56
N LYS A 186 -19.98 -14.69 15.35
CA LYS A 186 -19.83 -16.05 14.82
C LYS A 186 -21.06 -16.56 14.07
N ASN A 187 -22.26 -16.10 14.44
CA ASN A 187 -23.52 -16.70 13.97
C ASN A 187 -24.40 -15.71 13.19
N GLU A 188 -24.21 -14.42 13.42
CA GLU A 188 -25.10 -13.40 12.91
C GLU A 188 -24.38 -12.07 12.59
N ILE A 189 -24.98 -11.30 11.71
CA ILE A 189 -24.61 -9.92 11.40
C ILE A 189 -25.78 -9.05 11.91
N VAL A 190 -25.46 -8.03 12.70
CA VAL A 190 -26.46 -7.11 13.26
C VAL A 190 -26.16 -5.70 12.78
N TYR A 191 -27.17 -5.06 12.23
CA TYR A 191 -27.08 -3.68 11.72
C TYR A 191 -27.73 -2.72 12.72
N TYR A 192 -27.03 -1.61 12.98
CA TYR A 192 -27.50 -0.54 13.89
C TYR A 192 -27.39 0.80 13.20
N ASP A 193 -28.37 1.66 13.49
CA ASP A 193 -28.24 3.10 13.29
C ASP A 193 -27.61 3.70 14.54
N PHE A 194 -26.57 4.53 14.36
CA PHE A 194 -25.87 5.23 15.46
C PHE A 194 -26.12 6.72 15.34
N LYS A 195 -26.93 7.24 16.25
CA LYS A 195 -27.31 8.65 16.32
C LYS A 195 -27.32 9.09 17.78
N ASP A 196 -26.83 10.29 18.06
CA ASP A 196 -26.77 10.88 19.42
C ASP A 196 -26.13 9.94 20.46
N GLU A 197 -25.02 9.30 20.10
CA GLU A 197 -24.29 8.31 20.93
C GLU A 197 -25.11 7.06 21.31
N ALA A 198 -26.25 6.84 20.69
CA ALA A 198 -27.12 5.69 20.92
C ALA A 198 -27.18 4.77 19.70
N LEU A 199 -27.10 3.46 19.95
CA LEU A 199 -27.27 2.41 18.95
C LEU A 199 -28.70 1.90 18.96
N THR A 200 -29.34 1.92 17.79
CA THR A 200 -30.67 1.36 17.58
C THR A 200 -30.56 0.20 16.59
N GLU A 201 -30.94 -1.01 17.00
CA GLU A 201 -30.92 -2.18 16.11
C GLU A 201 -31.93 -2.01 14.98
N LYS A 202 -31.47 -2.16 13.74
CA LYS A 202 -32.26 -2.01 12.52
C LYS A 202 -32.66 -3.37 11.94
N SER A 203 -31.71 -4.28 11.83
CA SER A 203 -31.92 -5.63 11.34
C SER A 203 -30.87 -6.60 11.87
N ARG A 204 -31.20 -7.89 11.77
CA ARG A 204 -30.33 -8.99 12.19
C ARG A 204 -30.45 -10.14 11.20
N GLU A 205 -29.33 -10.67 10.75
CA GLU A 205 -29.25 -11.73 9.76
C GLU A 205 -28.35 -12.86 10.24
N ALA A 206 -28.82 -14.11 10.16
CA ALA A 206 -27.98 -15.26 10.41
C ALA A 206 -27.08 -15.56 9.20
N HIS A 207 -25.85 -16.00 9.43
CA HIS A 207 -24.94 -16.42 8.37
C HIS A 207 -24.39 -17.84 8.64
N TYR A 208 -23.75 -18.43 7.61
CA TYR A 208 -23.35 -19.83 7.60
C TYR A 208 -21.82 -20.03 7.51
N PHE A 209 -21.03 -19.03 7.90
CA PHE A 209 -19.57 -19.11 7.85
C PHE A 209 -18.94 -19.96 8.99
N ASN A 210 -19.74 -20.41 9.96
CA ASN A 210 -19.31 -21.13 11.15
C ASN A 210 -18.33 -20.38 12.07
N ASP A 211 -17.94 -19.17 11.71
CA ASP A 211 -17.09 -18.27 12.49
C ASP A 211 -17.30 -16.82 12.03
N VAL A 212 -16.65 -15.84 12.69
CA VAL A 212 -16.74 -14.42 12.31
C VAL A 212 -16.29 -14.23 10.87
N PRO A 213 -17.15 -13.66 9.97
CA PRO A 213 -16.87 -13.56 8.55
C PRO A 213 -15.95 -12.36 8.20
N VAL A 214 -14.90 -12.17 9.01
CA VAL A 214 -13.90 -11.12 8.84
C VAL A 214 -12.52 -11.74 8.82
N VAL A 215 -11.69 -11.26 7.90
CA VAL A 215 -10.31 -11.68 7.75
C VAL A 215 -9.38 -10.50 8.02
N ASP A 216 -8.33 -10.74 8.82
CA ASP A 216 -7.28 -9.77 9.14
C ASP A 216 -6.01 -10.08 8.34
N TYR A 217 -5.50 -9.09 7.61
CA TYR A 217 -4.26 -9.14 6.84
C TYR A 217 -3.24 -8.20 7.47
N GLU A 218 -2.36 -8.73 8.30
CA GLU A 218 -1.30 -7.95 8.94
C GLU A 218 -0.15 -7.68 7.95
N ASN A 219 0.38 -6.44 7.94
CA ASN A 219 1.57 -6.09 7.17
C ASN A 219 2.85 -6.68 7.79
N ASN A 220 2.96 -6.59 9.11
CA ASN A 220 4.08 -7.08 9.91
C ASN A 220 3.63 -7.32 11.36
N ASN A 221 4.54 -7.83 12.22
CA ASN A 221 4.22 -8.15 13.61
C ASN A 221 3.77 -6.94 14.44
N ASN A 222 4.23 -5.74 14.08
CA ASN A 222 3.95 -4.51 14.82
C ASN A 222 2.76 -3.74 14.26
N ARG A 223 2.13 -4.25 13.18
CA ARG A 223 1.03 -3.58 12.46
C ARG A 223 1.39 -2.14 12.06
N LEU A 224 2.62 -1.96 11.54
CA LEU A 224 3.15 -0.70 11.04
C LEU A 224 3.01 -0.62 9.52
N GLY A 225 2.64 0.55 9.00
CA GLY A 225 2.72 0.86 7.57
C GLY A 225 4.17 0.89 7.08
N ASP A 226 4.40 0.72 5.79
CA ASP A 226 5.74 0.58 5.23
C ASP A 226 6.55 1.87 5.29
N TYR A 227 5.92 3.01 5.11
CA TYR A 227 6.56 4.33 5.18
C TYR A 227 6.39 5.00 6.55
N GLU A 228 5.57 4.44 7.44
CA GLU A 228 5.33 5.02 8.78
C GLU A 228 6.62 5.27 9.57
N PRO A 229 7.63 4.37 9.55
CA PRO A 229 8.90 4.62 10.25
C PRO A 229 9.74 5.76 9.67
N VAL A 230 9.51 6.15 8.42
CA VAL A 230 10.31 7.16 7.70
C VAL A 230 9.57 8.49 7.50
N ILE A 231 8.35 8.65 8.03
CA ILE A 231 7.56 9.89 7.91
C ILE A 231 8.35 11.13 8.35
N SER A 232 9.08 11.05 9.45
CA SER A 232 9.89 12.18 9.94
C SER A 232 10.99 12.59 8.98
N LEU A 233 11.55 11.64 8.21
CA LEU A 233 12.55 11.91 7.17
C LEU A 233 11.89 12.54 5.94
N ILE A 234 10.69 12.07 5.58
CA ILE A 234 9.88 12.66 4.48
C ILE A 234 9.54 14.12 4.82
N ASP A 235 9.08 14.39 6.05
CA ASP A 235 8.78 15.75 6.50
C ASP A 235 10.02 16.65 6.50
N ALA A 236 11.17 16.14 6.91
CA ALA A 236 12.43 16.87 6.87
C ALA A 236 12.87 17.18 5.43
N TYR A 237 12.68 16.25 4.50
CA TYR A 237 12.99 16.44 3.09
C TYR A 237 12.06 17.48 2.45
N ASP A 238 10.74 17.39 2.66
CA ASP A 238 9.75 18.33 2.17
C ASP A 238 10.03 19.75 2.69
N LYS A 239 10.38 19.86 3.97
CA LYS A 239 10.77 21.13 4.58
C LYS A 239 12.04 21.69 3.94
N ALA A 240 13.09 20.89 3.77
CA ALA A 240 14.35 21.32 3.17
C ALA A 240 14.15 21.83 1.74
N GLN A 241 13.35 21.13 0.93
CA GLN A 241 13.04 21.52 -0.44
C GLN A 241 12.19 22.81 -0.50
N SER A 242 11.19 22.90 0.38
CA SER A 242 10.32 24.08 0.46
C SER A 242 11.09 25.32 0.91
N ASP A 243 11.97 25.18 1.89
CA ASP A 243 12.79 26.29 2.40
C ASP A 243 13.84 26.72 1.36
N THR A 244 14.42 25.77 0.62
CA THR A 244 15.28 26.06 -0.53
C THR A 244 14.54 26.87 -1.60
N SER A 245 13.31 26.44 -1.95
CA SER A 245 12.48 27.15 -2.92
C SER A 245 12.15 28.57 -2.44
N ASN A 246 11.83 28.73 -1.15
CA ASN A 246 11.59 30.04 -0.55
C ASN A 246 12.84 30.94 -0.60
N ASP A 247 14.02 30.39 -0.32
CA ASP A 247 15.28 31.13 -0.42
C ASP A 247 15.52 31.59 -1.87
N PHE A 248 15.34 30.72 -2.87
CA PHE A 248 15.47 31.10 -4.30
C PHE A 248 14.50 32.22 -4.70
N GLU A 249 13.24 32.13 -4.28
CA GLU A 249 12.24 33.17 -4.57
C GLU A 249 12.58 34.48 -3.88
N TYR A 250 13.05 34.44 -2.64
CA TYR A 250 13.49 35.62 -1.90
C TYR A 250 14.71 36.30 -2.53
N PHE A 251 15.67 35.51 -3.07
CA PHE A 251 16.88 36.07 -3.74
C PHE A 251 16.57 36.70 -5.09
N THR A 252 15.54 36.25 -5.77
CA THR A 252 15.09 36.90 -7.02
C THR A 252 14.64 38.34 -6.73
N ASN A 253 14.26 38.65 -5.48
CA ASN A 253 13.89 39.95 -4.97
C ASN A 253 14.98 40.58 -4.07
N ALA A 254 16.26 40.39 -4.41
CA ALA A 254 17.40 40.86 -3.61
C ALA A 254 17.26 42.34 -3.24
N LEU A 255 17.50 42.67 -1.97
CA LEU A 255 17.48 44.03 -1.48
C LEU A 255 18.72 44.82 -1.96
N LEU A 256 18.52 45.89 -2.66
CA LEU A 256 19.58 46.81 -2.98
C LEU A 256 19.88 47.70 -1.75
N VAL A 257 21.04 47.50 -1.15
CA VAL A 257 21.53 48.36 -0.07
C VAL A 257 22.33 49.49 -0.67
N VAL A 258 21.91 50.70 -0.41
CA VAL A 258 22.61 51.94 -0.82
C VAL A 258 23.14 52.60 0.45
N SER A 259 24.46 52.79 0.55
CA SER A 259 25.10 53.44 1.67
C SER A 259 25.87 54.70 1.24
N GLY A 260 25.94 55.70 2.13
CA GLY A 260 26.64 56.94 1.89
C GLY A 260 25.86 58.01 1.11
N VAL A 261 24.57 57.79 0.82
CA VAL A 261 23.69 58.77 0.17
C VAL A 261 22.65 59.27 1.15
N VAL A 262 22.61 60.61 1.38
CA VAL A 262 21.47 61.25 2.01
C VAL A 262 20.44 61.50 0.91
N MET A 263 19.35 60.77 0.98
CA MET A 263 18.25 60.96 0.04
C MET A 263 17.32 62.06 0.56
N GLU A 264 17.55 63.28 0.13
CA GLU A 264 16.57 64.35 0.26
C GLU A 264 15.65 64.30 -0.94
N SER A 265 14.43 63.79 -0.76
CA SER A 265 13.36 63.97 -1.75
C SER A 265 12.57 65.20 -1.35
N GLU A 266 12.45 66.16 -2.25
CA GLU A 266 11.61 67.36 -2.03
C GLU A 266 10.13 67.06 -1.74
N ASP A 267 9.68 65.79 -1.97
CA ASP A 267 8.28 65.39 -1.88
C ASP A 267 7.97 64.21 -0.95
N ASN A 268 8.87 63.79 -0.07
CA ASN A 268 8.64 62.65 0.85
C ASN A 268 8.06 61.37 0.20
N GLN A 269 8.26 61.17 -1.10
CA GLN A 269 7.82 59.94 -1.79
C GLN A 269 8.96 58.90 -1.79
N PRO A 270 8.68 57.62 -1.55
CA PRO A 270 9.67 56.58 -1.64
C PRO A 270 10.17 56.49 -3.09
N LEU A 271 11.47 56.52 -3.26
CA LEU A 271 12.11 56.35 -4.59
C LEU A 271 11.68 55.03 -5.23
N ASN A 272 11.00 55.16 -6.39
CA ASN A 272 10.57 53.99 -7.14
C ASN A 272 11.74 53.46 -8.01
N PHE A 273 12.51 52.49 -7.47
CA PHE A 273 13.67 51.91 -8.18
C PHE A 273 13.29 50.98 -9.36
N LYS A 274 12.02 50.71 -9.59
CA LYS A 274 11.58 49.85 -10.70
C LYS A 274 11.76 50.51 -12.08
N ASP A 275 11.72 51.80 -12.16
CA ASP A 275 11.76 52.52 -13.42
C ASP A 275 13.15 53.04 -13.81
N ASN A 276 14.08 53.18 -12.87
CA ASN A 276 15.44 53.66 -13.11
C ASN A 276 16.47 52.51 -12.97
N ARG A 277 16.96 52.02 -14.10
CA ARG A 277 17.96 50.93 -14.17
C ARG A 277 19.39 51.37 -13.82
N VAL A 278 19.62 52.66 -13.58
CA VAL A 278 20.95 53.23 -13.34
C VAL A 278 20.92 54.06 -12.07
N LEU A 279 21.81 53.73 -11.12
CA LEU A 279 22.07 54.51 -9.91
C LEU A 279 23.31 55.40 -10.15
N ASN A 280 23.14 56.74 -10.12
CA ASN A 280 24.23 57.66 -10.14
C ASN A 280 24.56 58.16 -8.73
N PHE A 281 25.79 58.03 -8.31
CA PHE A 281 26.25 58.50 -7.02
C PHE A 281 27.02 59.79 -7.18
N ALA A 282 26.71 60.80 -6.37
CA ALA A 282 27.40 62.08 -6.34
C ALA A 282 28.70 62.06 -5.49
N ASP A 283 28.83 61.08 -4.60
CA ASP A 283 29.98 60.93 -3.67
C ASP A 283 30.77 59.66 -3.99
N THR A 284 32.09 59.79 -4.01
CA THR A 284 33.04 58.67 -4.25
C THR A 284 33.01 57.60 -3.15
N ASN A 285 32.43 57.86 -1.98
CA ASN A 285 32.30 56.92 -0.85
C ASN A 285 30.94 56.18 -0.87
N SER A 286 30.01 56.53 -1.76
CA SER A 286 28.73 55.87 -1.87
C SER A 286 28.88 54.50 -2.54
N LYS A 287 28.19 53.48 -1.99
CA LYS A 287 28.19 52.14 -2.50
C LYS A 287 26.75 51.67 -2.65
N ALA A 288 26.47 50.93 -3.72
CA ALA A 288 25.29 50.15 -3.85
C ALA A 288 25.66 48.67 -4.03
N GLU A 289 25.16 47.85 -3.20
CA GLU A 289 25.38 46.40 -3.31
C GLU A 289 24.08 45.65 -3.02
N TYR A 290 23.89 44.53 -3.72
CA TYR A 290 22.80 43.63 -3.38
C TYR A 290 23.17 42.84 -2.13
N LEU A 291 22.29 42.90 -1.14
CA LEU A 291 22.43 42.04 0.05
C LEU A 291 22.08 40.63 -0.36
N ILE A 292 23.11 39.83 -0.61
CA ILE A 292 22.98 38.43 -1.00
C ILE A 292 23.38 37.57 0.19
N LYS A 293 22.45 36.70 0.64
CA LYS A 293 22.78 35.64 1.61
C LYS A 293 23.67 34.59 0.90
N ASN A 294 24.86 34.38 1.43
CA ASN A 294 25.71 33.32 0.91
C ASN A 294 25.15 31.96 1.30
N ILE A 295 24.45 31.28 0.38
CA ILE A 295 23.93 29.93 0.61
C ILE A 295 25.07 28.98 0.35
N ASN A 296 25.30 28.05 1.28
CA ASN A 296 26.20 26.93 1.02
C ASN A 296 25.44 25.83 0.27
N ASP A 297 25.30 26.00 -1.05
CA ASP A 297 24.54 25.09 -1.91
C ASP A 297 25.00 23.64 -1.76
N SER A 298 26.32 23.41 -1.67
CA SER A 298 26.85 22.05 -1.52
C SER A 298 26.44 21.38 -0.21
N ALA A 299 26.39 22.11 0.91
CA ALA A 299 25.94 21.56 2.19
C ALA A 299 24.46 21.23 2.17
N LEU A 300 23.66 22.05 1.48
CA LEU A 300 22.23 21.90 1.36
C LEU A 300 21.87 20.72 0.47
N GLU A 301 22.52 20.57 -0.68
CA GLU A 301 22.35 19.42 -1.57
C GLU A 301 22.80 18.13 -0.89
N ASN A 302 23.97 18.11 -0.23
CA ASN A 302 24.42 16.95 0.55
C ASN A 302 23.44 16.55 1.66
N TYR A 303 22.74 17.51 2.27
CA TYR A 303 21.72 17.23 3.28
C TYR A 303 20.48 16.58 2.67
N LYS A 304 19.99 17.11 1.54
CA LYS A 304 18.85 16.55 0.82
C LYS A 304 19.15 15.16 0.27
N ASP A 305 20.33 14.95 -0.30
CA ASP A 305 20.78 13.65 -0.77
C ASP A 305 20.87 12.62 0.36
N ARG A 306 21.34 13.02 1.53
CA ARG A 306 21.35 12.15 2.71
C ARG A 306 19.94 11.77 3.14
N LEU A 307 19.02 12.73 3.23
CA LEU A 307 17.61 12.45 3.56
C LEU A 307 16.99 11.49 2.55
N ASN A 308 17.17 11.73 1.25
CA ASN A 308 16.70 10.85 0.19
C ASN A 308 17.26 9.43 0.35
N ASN A 309 18.56 9.29 0.57
CA ASN A 309 19.21 8.00 0.77
C ASN A 309 18.71 7.29 2.05
N ASP A 310 18.50 8.03 3.14
CA ASP A 310 18.02 7.48 4.41
C ASP A 310 16.55 7.05 4.30
N ILE A 311 15.71 7.78 3.55
CA ILE A 311 14.31 7.37 3.27
C ILE A 311 14.30 6.01 2.57
N HIS A 312 15.08 5.84 1.50
CA HIS A 312 15.15 4.57 0.77
C HIS A 312 15.77 3.45 1.63
N ARG A 313 16.84 3.75 2.36
CA ARG A 313 17.52 2.78 3.20
C ARG A 313 16.66 2.25 4.34
N PHE A 314 15.96 3.13 5.05
CA PHE A 314 15.15 2.74 6.22
C PHE A 314 13.75 2.24 5.86
N SER A 315 13.24 2.56 4.67
CA SER A 315 12.05 1.93 4.11
C SER A 315 12.35 0.58 3.44
N ASN A 316 13.61 0.23 3.21
CA ASN A 316 14.06 -0.93 2.44
C ASN A 316 13.58 -0.94 0.97
N VAL A 317 13.19 0.20 0.42
CA VAL A 317 12.80 0.34 -0.98
C VAL A 317 13.96 0.86 -1.80
N VAL A 318 14.22 0.21 -2.92
CA VAL A 318 15.32 0.60 -3.80
C VAL A 318 14.98 1.88 -4.56
N ASN A 319 15.93 2.80 -4.63
CA ASN A 319 15.80 3.98 -5.49
C ASN A 319 15.96 3.58 -6.96
N MET A 320 14.84 3.53 -7.69
CA MET A 320 14.82 3.14 -9.11
C MET A 320 15.40 4.23 -10.03
N SER A 321 15.56 5.47 -9.54
CA SER A 321 16.19 6.57 -10.30
C SER A 321 17.71 6.59 -10.20
N ASP A 322 18.32 5.69 -9.41
CA ASP A 322 19.77 5.60 -9.29
C ASP A 322 20.39 5.25 -10.66
N GLU A 323 21.38 6.05 -11.08
CA GLU A 323 22.15 5.83 -12.32
C GLU A 323 22.76 4.41 -12.39
N ASN A 324 22.94 3.77 -11.25
CA ASN A 324 23.38 2.38 -11.15
C ASN A 324 22.34 1.36 -11.60
N PHE A 325 21.07 1.73 -11.83
CA PHE A 325 20.07 0.88 -12.52
C PHE A 325 20.10 1.06 -14.04
N GLY A 326 20.72 2.12 -14.55
CA GLY A 326 20.98 2.36 -15.96
C GLY A 326 22.19 1.56 -16.41
N GLY A 327 22.00 0.53 -17.24
CA GLY A 327 23.08 -0.25 -17.83
C GLY A 327 22.75 -1.75 -17.93
N ASN A 328 23.64 -2.54 -18.53
CA ASN A 328 23.53 -4.01 -18.65
C ASN A 328 23.79 -4.70 -17.30
N LEU A 329 22.89 -4.53 -16.33
CA LEU A 329 22.94 -5.26 -15.06
C LEU A 329 22.54 -6.71 -15.28
N THR A 330 23.35 -7.63 -14.75
CA THR A 330 22.99 -9.05 -14.72
C THR A 330 21.80 -9.26 -13.77
N GLY A 331 20.98 -10.30 -14.04
CA GLY A 331 19.87 -10.65 -13.15
C GLY A 331 20.29 -10.88 -11.70
N ILE A 332 21.53 -11.36 -11.49
CA ILE A 332 22.13 -11.53 -10.14
C ILE A 332 22.38 -10.17 -9.48
N ALA A 333 22.88 -9.17 -10.19
CA ALA A 333 23.12 -7.84 -9.65
C ALA A 333 21.80 -7.15 -9.25
N ILE A 334 20.75 -7.31 -10.04
CA ILE A 334 19.39 -6.82 -9.73
C ILE A 334 18.87 -7.50 -8.45
N LYS A 335 19.00 -8.83 -8.32
CA LYS A 335 18.60 -9.57 -7.11
C LYS A 335 19.33 -9.09 -5.86
N HIS A 336 20.63 -8.80 -5.95
CA HIS A 336 21.39 -8.24 -4.82
C HIS A 336 20.89 -6.86 -4.41
N LYS A 337 20.54 -6.00 -5.35
CA LYS A 337 19.97 -4.67 -5.04
C LYS A 337 18.59 -4.79 -4.38
N LEU A 338 17.79 -5.77 -4.76
CA LEU A 338 16.44 -6.01 -4.21
C LEU A 338 16.44 -6.80 -2.89
N THR A 339 17.61 -7.23 -2.37
CA THR A 339 17.69 -8.11 -1.19
C THR A 339 16.99 -7.52 0.04
N GLY A 340 17.15 -6.21 0.32
CA GLY A 340 16.47 -5.55 1.44
C GLY A 340 14.95 -5.58 1.30
N MET A 341 14.46 -5.32 0.09
CA MET A 341 13.05 -5.37 -0.24
C MET A 341 12.47 -6.80 -0.13
N GLU A 342 13.25 -7.82 -0.55
CA GLU A 342 12.85 -9.23 -0.43
C GLU A 342 12.71 -9.67 1.02
N TYR A 343 13.61 -9.24 1.93
CA TYR A 343 13.47 -9.58 3.36
C TYR A 343 12.16 -9.06 3.97
N VAL A 344 11.80 -7.81 3.67
CA VAL A 344 10.53 -7.23 4.13
C VAL A 344 9.35 -7.93 3.48
N THR A 345 9.42 -8.18 2.16
CA THR A 345 8.36 -8.85 1.41
C THR A 345 8.13 -10.29 1.89
N GLY A 346 9.18 -11.02 2.27
CA GLY A 346 9.05 -12.37 2.85
C GLY A 346 8.25 -12.38 4.17
N ILE A 347 8.41 -11.35 5.00
CA ILE A 347 7.60 -11.18 6.21
C ILE A 347 6.14 -10.90 5.84
N LYS A 348 5.91 -9.97 4.91
CA LYS A 348 4.57 -9.63 4.41
C LYS A 348 3.86 -10.85 3.83
N GLU A 349 4.54 -11.63 2.99
CA GLU A 349 4.00 -12.86 2.42
C GLU A 349 3.51 -13.82 3.49
N THR A 350 4.34 -14.06 4.53
CA THR A 350 3.97 -14.95 5.61
C THR A 350 2.69 -14.49 6.33
N LYS A 351 2.56 -13.17 6.55
CA LYS A 351 1.39 -12.57 7.18
C LYS A 351 0.16 -12.59 6.26
N PHE A 352 0.34 -12.20 5.01
CA PHE A 352 -0.73 -12.19 4.02
C PHE A 352 -1.26 -13.60 3.74
N LYS A 353 -0.36 -14.59 3.67
CA LYS A 353 -0.72 -16.00 3.55
C LYS A 353 -1.62 -16.47 4.69
N LYS A 354 -1.39 -16.02 5.92
CA LYS A 354 -2.25 -16.33 7.06
C LYS A 354 -3.68 -15.83 6.83
N GLY A 355 -3.83 -14.59 6.35
CA GLY A 355 -5.13 -14.03 5.97
C GLY A 355 -5.78 -14.81 4.82
N LEU A 356 -5.04 -15.13 3.75
CA LEU A 356 -5.55 -15.95 2.66
C LEU A 356 -6.04 -17.33 3.12
N MET A 357 -5.31 -17.99 3.98
CA MET A 357 -5.73 -19.29 4.52
C MET A 357 -7.02 -19.15 5.34
N ARG A 358 -7.19 -18.03 6.06
CA ARG A 358 -8.45 -17.73 6.76
C ARG A 358 -9.60 -17.47 5.78
N ARG A 359 -9.38 -16.72 4.70
CA ARG A 359 -10.37 -16.56 3.61
C ARG A 359 -10.80 -17.93 3.08
N ILE A 360 -9.82 -18.77 2.71
CA ILE A 360 -10.09 -20.11 2.16
C ILE A 360 -10.85 -20.98 3.17
N GLU A 361 -10.54 -20.91 4.45
CA GLU A 361 -11.27 -21.61 5.52
C GLU A 361 -12.74 -21.22 5.53
N LEU A 362 -13.06 -19.93 5.50
CA LEU A 362 -14.45 -19.43 5.47
C LEU A 362 -15.16 -19.79 4.16
N VAL A 363 -14.47 -19.73 3.02
CA VAL A 363 -15.01 -20.18 1.73
C VAL A 363 -15.36 -21.66 1.76
N VAL A 364 -14.43 -22.50 2.21
CA VAL A 364 -14.62 -23.96 2.28
C VAL A 364 -15.73 -24.32 3.27
N ALA A 365 -15.90 -23.58 4.37
CA ALA A 365 -17.00 -23.80 5.31
C ALA A 365 -18.37 -23.64 4.63
N VAL A 366 -18.54 -22.61 3.80
CA VAL A 366 -19.77 -22.38 3.02
C VAL A 366 -19.94 -23.43 1.91
N LEU A 367 -18.85 -23.77 1.19
CA LEU A 367 -18.88 -24.78 0.14
C LEU A 367 -19.30 -26.16 0.73
N ASN A 368 -18.77 -26.57 1.86
CA ASN A 368 -19.11 -27.83 2.53
C ASN A 368 -20.61 -27.90 2.87
N ILE A 369 -21.22 -26.77 3.24
CA ILE A 369 -22.68 -26.72 3.48
C ILE A 369 -23.44 -26.87 2.17
N LYS A 370 -23.00 -26.18 1.08
CA LYS A 370 -23.68 -26.22 -0.22
C LYS A 370 -23.59 -27.59 -0.89
N THR A 371 -22.45 -28.28 -0.81
CA THR A 371 -22.18 -29.55 -1.47
C THR A 371 -22.48 -30.76 -0.57
N ASN A 372 -22.67 -30.55 0.72
CA ASN A 372 -22.74 -31.58 1.77
C ASN A 372 -21.49 -32.48 1.80
N ASP A 373 -20.32 -31.88 1.55
CA ASP A 373 -19.00 -32.51 1.55
C ASP A 373 -18.21 -32.16 2.81
N LEU A 374 -17.05 -32.84 3.00
CA LEU A 374 -16.09 -32.58 4.07
C LEU A 374 -14.71 -32.22 3.51
N MET A 375 -14.67 -31.19 2.66
CA MET A 375 -13.43 -30.68 2.09
C MET A 375 -12.61 -29.94 3.15
N LEU A 376 -11.27 -30.07 3.08
CA LEU A 376 -10.33 -29.44 4.01
C LEU A 376 -9.64 -28.23 3.34
N TYR A 377 -9.77 -27.06 3.91
CA TYR A 377 -9.13 -25.85 3.42
C TYR A 377 -7.59 -25.94 3.40
N THR A 378 -6.99 -26.80 4.24
CA THR A 378 -5.54 -27.03 4.31
C THR A 378 -4.96 -27.74 3.08
N GLU A 379 -5.82 -28.30 2.20
CA GLU A 379 -5.41 -28.90 0.92
C GLU A 379 -5.03 -27.84 -0.10
N ILE A 380 -5.51 -26.60 0.06
CA ILE A 380 -5.18 -25.48 -0.84
C ILE A 380 -3.87 -24.81 -0.41
N LYS A 381 -2.96 -24.66 -1.36
CA LYS A 381 -1.64 -24.03 -1.13
C LYS A 381 -1.48 -22.82 -2.03
N PRO A 382 -1.55 -21.59 -1.49
CA PRO A 382 -1.22 -20.39 -2.24
C PRO A 382 0.28 -20.33 -2.53
N VAL A 383 0.63 -19.97 -3.77
CA VAL A 383 1.99 -19.82 -4.28
C VAL A 383 2.17 -18.39 -4.76
N PHE A 384 3.12 -17.69 -4.18
CA PHE A 384 3.47 -16.31 -4.52
C PHE A 384 4.64 -16.29 -5.49
N THR A 385 4.56 -15.42 -6.48
CA THR A 385 5.64 -15.21 -7.45
C THR A 385 6.00 -13.73 -7.47
N ARG A 386 7.28 -13.40 -7.23
CA ARG A 386 7.75 -12.01 -7.25
C ARG A 386 7.68 -11.43 -8.67
N ASN A 387 7.22 -10.20 -8.74
CA ASN A 387 7.25 -9.44 -9.98
C ASN A 387 8.62 -8.72 -10.09
N MET A 388 9.59 -9.41 -10.60
CA MET A 388 10.95 -8.86 -10.82
C MET A 388 11.19 -8.63 -12.31
N PRO A 389 11.93 -7.57 -12.68
CA PRO A 389 12.47 -7.46 -14.01
C PRO A 389 13.34 -8.69 -14.31
N THR A 390 13.04 -9.37 -15.38
CA THR A 390 13.80 -10.55 -15.83
C THR A 390 14.63 -10.17 -17.05
N ASN A 391 15.85 -10.71 -17.12
CA ASN A 391 16.60 -10.69 -18.36
C ASN A 391 16.16 -11.90 -19.18
N ASP A 392 15.28 -11.66 -20.15
CA ASP A 392 14.69 -12.74 -20.98
C ASP A 392 15.73 -13.52 -21.76
N GLU A 393 16.83 -12.87 -22.17
CA GLU A 393 17.96 -13.53 -22.81
C GLU A 393 18.66 -14.52 -21.85
N GLU A 394 18.92 -14.10 -20.60
CA GLU A 394 19.53 -14.96 -19.57
C GLU A 394 18.63 -16.17 -19.26
N ILE A 395 17.32 -15.94 -19.08
CA ILE A 395 16.35 -17.02 -18.82
C ILE A 395 16.30 -18.00 -20.01
N THR A 396 16.26 -17.48 -21.23
CA THR A 396 16.24 -18.30 -22.44
C THR A 396 17.51 -19.15 -22.57
N ASN A 397 18.68 -18.60 -22.22
CA ASN A 397 19.94 -19.34 -22.25
C ASN A 397 20.00 -20.40 -21.14
N ILE A 398 19.49 -20.12 -19.94
CA ILE A 398 19.36 -21.12 -18.86
C ILE A 398 18.40 -22.24 -19.30
N ALA A 399 17.23 -21.90 -19.84
CA ALA A 399 16.24 -22.85 -20.31
C ALA A 399 16.83 -23.79 -21.39
N LYS A 400 17.55 -23.24 -22.37
CA LYS A 400 18.26 -24.06 -23.39
C LYS A 400 19.28 -25.02 -22.77
N GLY A 401 19.99 -24.58 -21.70
CA GLY A 401 20.96 -25.43 -21.00
C GLY A 401 20.30 -26.54 -20.17
N LEU A 402 19.02 -26.43 -19.84
CA LEU A 402 18.27 -27.41 -19.05
C LEU A 402 17.50 -28.44 -19.90
N VAL A 403 17.40 -28.24 -21.22
CA VAL A 403 16.76 -29.20 -22.13
C VAL A 403 17.46 -30.55 -22.03
N GLY A 404 16.68 -31.60 -21.75
CA GLY A 404 17.20 -32.96 -21.56
C GLY A 404 17.78 -33.28 -20.18
N ILE A 405 17.88 -32.28 -19.27
CA ILE A 405 18.30 -32.49 -17.89
C ILE A 405 17.08 -32.53 -16.96
N VAL A 406 16.09 -31.68 -17.24
CA VAL A 406 14.81 -31.63 -16.52
C VAL A 406 13.65 -31.85 -17.48
N SER A 407 12.42 -32.03 -16.98
CA SER A 407 11.25 -32.23 -17.87
C SER A 407 10.98 -30.98 -18.71
N ASP A 408 10.41 -31.19 -19.92
CA ASP A 408 9.98 -30.11 -20.81
C ASP A 408 9.00 -29.16 -20.11
N GLN A 409 8.14 -29.70 -19.25
CA GLN A 409 7.23 -28.92 -18.41
C GLN A 409 7.98 -27.92 -17.51
N THR A 410 9.09 -28.34 -16.91
CA THR A 410 9.92 -27.46 -16.07
C THR A 410 10.61 -26.39 -16.90
N VAL A 411 11.14 -26.75 -18.07
CA VAL A 411 11.80 -25.81 -19.00
C VAL A 411 10.80 -24.74 -19.46
N LEU A 412 9.63 -25.15 -19.92
CA LEU A 412 8.58 -24.23 -20.38
C LEU A 412 8.07 -23.31 -19.28
N SER A 413 7.94 -23.81 -18.04
CA SER A 413 7.52 -22.99 -16.88
C SER A 413 8.50 -21.87 -16.52
N MET A 414 9.74 -21.92 -17.01
CA MET A 414 10.75 -20.88 -16.79
C MET A 414 10.66 -19.76 -17.84
N LEU A 415 10.02 -20.00 -18.98
CA LEU A 415 9.97 -19.03 -20.08
C LEU A 415 8.89 -17.98 -19.80
N PRO A 416 9.23 -16.68 -19.84
CA PRO A 416 8.29 -15.61 -19.53
C PRO A 416 7.18 -15.42 -20.58
N TYR A 417 7.26 -16.10 -21.70
CA TYR A 417 6.31 -16.02 -22.82
C TYR A 417 5.28 -17.17 -22.82
N VAL A 418 5.39 -18.11 -21.87
CA VAL A 418 4.51 -19.28 -21.77
C VAL A 418 3.58 -19.07 -20.58
N ASP A 419 2.34 -18.67 -20.85
CA ASP A 419 1.34 -18.41 -19.82
C ASP A 419 0.73 -19.71 -19.28
N ASP A 420 0.45 -20.68 -20.18
CA ASP A 420 -0.10 -22.00 -19.84
C ASP A 420 0.82 -23.10 -20.38
N VAL A 421 1.60 -23.68 -19.49
CA VAL A 421 2.55 -24.74 -19.79
C VAL A 421 1.86 -26.02 -20.29
N THR A 422 0.65 -26.31 -19.80
CA THR A 422 -0.08 -27.52 -20.19
C THR A 422 -0.63 -27.37 -21.61
N ALA A 423 -1.23 -26.22 -21.91
CA ALA A 423 -1.68 -25.91 -23.27
C ALA A 423 -0.53 -25.89 -24.25
N GLU A 424 0.63 -25.35 -23.90
CA GLU A 424 1.82 -25.31 -24.74
C GLU A 424 2.37 -26.69 -25.00
N LEU A 425 2.40 -27.58 -24.00
CA LEU A 425 2.80 -29.00 -24.20
C LEU A 425 1.85 -29.73 -25.14
N GLU A 426 0.55 -29.50 -25.10
CA GLU A 426 -0.42 -30.05 -26.01
C GLU A 426 -0.18 -29.58 -27.46
N VAL A 427 0.12 -28.30 -27.64
CA VAL A 427 0.46 -27.72 -28.95
C VAL A 427 1.72 -28.37 -29.50
N ILE A 428 2.79 -28.46 -28.68
CA ILE A 428 4.05 -29.13 -29.07
C ILE A 428 3.83 -30.61 -29.45
N ALA A 429 2.97 -31.32 -28.69
CA ALA A 429 2.66 -32.72 -29.00
C ALA A 429 1.95 -32.86 -30.36
N LYS A 430 0.96 -32.00 -30.64
CA LYS A 430 0.25 -31.97 -31.95
C LYS A 430 1.18 -31.61 -33.10
N GLU A 431 2.11 -30.68 -32.92
CA GLU A 431 3.09 -30.33 -33.95
C GLU A 431 4.06 -31.49 -34.25
N LYS A 432 4.51 -32.21 -33.21
CA LYS A 432 5.34 -33.42 -33.39
C LYS A 432 4.60 -34.53 -34.14
N GLU A 433 3.32 -34.75 -33.84
CA GLU A 433 2.47 -35.74 -34.49
C GLU A 433 2.26 -35.42 -35.98
N ASN A 434 1.93 -34.17 -36.29
CA ASN A 434 1.78 -33.65 -37.63
C ASN A 434 3.10 -33.76 -38.46
N THR A 435 4.23 -33.58 -37.80
CA THR A 435 5.55 -33.68 -38.46
C THR A 435 5.90 -35.14 -38.77
N LEU A 436 5.56 -36.09 -37.91
CA LEU A 436 5.73 -37.52 -38.11
C LEU A 436 4.82 -38.04 -39.22
N ASP A 437 3.56 -37.57 -39.29
CA ASP A 437 2.64 -37.95 -40.35
C ASP A 437 3.07 -37.43 -41.72
N ASN A 438 3.62 -36.23 -41.81
CA ASN A 438 4.19 -35.69 -43.03
C ASN A 438 5.46 -36.46 -43.50
N TYR A 439 6.30 -36.94 -42.57
CA TYR A 439 7.46 -37.80 -42.90
C TYR A 439 7.03 -39.17 -43.43
N ASN A 440 5.98 -39.76 -42.80
CA ASN A 440 5.48 -41.07 -43.24
C ASN A 440 4.75 -40.98 -44.59
N LEU A 441 4.07 -39.89 -44.93
CA LEU A 441 3.47 -39.63 -46.22
C LEU A 441 4.51 -39.37 -47.33
N GLY A 442 5.67 -38.80 -47.00
CA GLY A 442 6.80 -38.62 -47.93
C GLY A 442 7.53 -39.94 -48.28
N ALA A 443 7.64 -40.85 -47.30
CA ALA A 443 8.30 -42.16 -47.49
C ALA A 443 7.44 -43.19 -48.23
N LEU A 444 6.14 -42.95 -48.43
CA LEU A 444 5.24 -43.81 -49.22
C LEU A 444 5.15 -43.38 -50.69
N ASN A 445 5.80 -42.29 -51.08
CA ASN A 445 5.80 -41.76 -52.47
C ASN A 445 7.18 -41.85 -53.15
N GLU A 446 8.16 -42.52 -52.57
CA GLU A 446 9.38 -43.00 -53.22
C GLU A 446 9.30 -44.56 -53.44
#